data_69e02b420f67bcf371852d6b3168d1ed
#
_entry.id   69e02b420f67bcf371852d6b3168d1ed
#
_cell.length_a   1.000
_cell.length_b   1.000
_cell.length_c   1.000
_cell.angle_alpha   90.00
_cell.angle_beta   90.00
_cell.angle_gamma   90.00
#
_symmetry.space_group_name_H-M   'P 1'
#
loop_
_entity.id
_entity.type
_entity.pdbx_description
1 polymer ?
#
loop_
_entity_poly.entity_id
_entity_poly.type
_entity_poly.pdbx_seq_one_letter_code
_entity_poly.pdbx_strand_id
1 'polypeptide(L)'
;MKINVGEQLSTTVYLVPEGTKLEMISDEAAQYALNHLKFKGNLNEKFIYLGPNTDNIVVVGLGHLDHLTKDHYVQAAYTAAKVLNEQKVESTSVQIKPYGTVDEKNTLQGITEGFLQADYSFDT
;
A
#
# COMPACT_ATOMS: atom_id res chain seq x y z
N MET A 1 -5.77 0.44 -16.39
CA MET A 1 -5.35 0.92 -15.07
C MET A 1 -3.89 1.21 -15.04
N LYS A 2 -3.48 2.20 -14.31
CA LYS A 2 -2.12 2.72 -14.35
C LYS A 2 -1.52 2.76 -12.96
N ILE A 3 -0.32 2.24 -12.80
CA ILE A 3 0.46 2.44 -11.57
C ILE A 3 1.64 3.33 -11.91
N ASN A 4 1.78 4.42 -11.19
CA ASN A 4 2.90 5.33 -11.34
C ASN A 4 3.71 5.33 -10.06
N VAL A 5 5.00 5.08 -10.19
CA VAL A 5 5.95 5.09 -9.07
C VAL A 5 6.57 6.47 -8.99
N GLY A 6 6.48 7.09 -7.80
CA GLY A 6 7.07 8.39 -7.56
C GLY A 6 6.24 9.59 -8.01
N GLU A 7 5.13 9.37 -8.69
CA GLU A 7 4.19 10.44 -9.01
C GLU A 7 3.09 10.51 -7.97
N GLN A 8 2.68 11.72 -7.62
CA GLN A 8 1.60 11.92 -6.67
C GLN A 8 0.28 12.00 -7.43
N LEU A 9 -0.53 10.96 -7.32
CA LEU A 9 -1.87 10.89 -7.89
C LEU A 9 -2.91 11.07 -6.79
N SER A 10 -4.20 11.08 -7.17
CA SER A 10 -5.30 11.23 -6.21
C SER A 10 -5.45 10.05 -5.25
N THR A 11 -4.81 8.93 -5.53
CA THR A 11 -4.81 7.77 -4.63
C THR A 11 -3.38 7.26 -4.48
N THR A 12 -2.97 7.01 -3.24
CA THR A 12 -1.64 6.49 -2.92
C THR A 12 -1.76 5.26 -2.04
N VAL A 13 -0.99 4.23 -2.37
CA VAL A 13 -0.93 2.97 -1.61
C VAL A 13 0.38 2.93 -0.83
N TYR A 14 0.28 2.63 0.46
CA TYR A 14 1.43 2.41 1.33
C TYR A 14 1.38 0.99 1.87
N LEU A 15 2.48 0.26 1.74
CA LEU A 15 2.64 -1.08 2.30
C LEU A 15 3.64 -0.98 3.44
N VAL A 16 3.23 -1.28 4.67
CA VAL A 16 4.03 -1.02 5.87
C VAL A 16 4.07 -2.22 6.79
N PRO A 17 5.25 -2.55 7.36
CA PRO A 17 5.34 -3.61 8.36
C PRO A 17 4.80 -3.15 9.73
N GLU A 18 4.64 -4.11 10.63
CA GLU A 18 4.23 -3.82 12.00
C GLU A 18 5.16 -2.82 12.67
N GLY A 19 4.59 -1.94 13.46
CA GLY A 19 5.35 -0.98 14.24
C GLY A 19 5.90 0.20 13.45
N THR A 20 5.58 0.30 12.17
CA THR A 20 6.04 1.43 11.36
C THR A 20 5.33 2.70 11.80
N LYS A 21 6.12 3.75 12.02
CA LYS A 21 5.57 5.08 12.23
C LYS A 21 5.10 5.62 10.88
N LEU A 22 3.86 6.08 10.84
CA LEU A 22 3.22 6.49 9.59
C LEU A 22 3.44 7.98 9.28
N GLU A 23 4.58 8.51 9.70
CA GLU A 23 4.94 9.92 9.49
C GLU A 23 5.13 10.26 8.01
N MET A 24 5.37 9.26 7.16
CA MET A 24 5.44 9.47 5.72
C MET A 24 4.11 9.90 5.10
N ILE A 25 3.02 9.67 5.81
CA ILE A 25 1.70 10.13 5.37
C ILE A 25 1.54 11.56 5.86
N SER A 26 1.61 12.52 4.94
CA SER A 26 1.58 13.93 5.29
C SER A 26 0.18 14.47 5.65
N ASP A 27 -0.87 13.72 5.32
CA ASP A 27 -2.23 14.12 5.64
C ASP A 27 -2.51 13.90 7.13
N GLU A 28 -2.68 14.98 7.87
CA GLU A 28 -2.91 14.92 9.31
C GLU A 28 -4.20 14.19 9.67
N ALA A 29 -5.24 14.34 8.88
CA ALA A 29 -6.51 13.66 9.12
C ALA A 29 -6.35 12.15 8.95
N ALA A 30 -5.60 11.71 7.94
CA ALA A 30 -5.33 10.29 7.73
C ALA A 30 -4.47 9.72 8.85
N GLN A 31 -3.45 10.45 9.31
CA GLN A 31 -2.63 10.03 10.45
C GLN A 31 -3.46 9.90 11.72
N TYR A 32 -4.31 10.87 11.97
CA TYR A 32 -5.22 10.83 13.12
C TYR A 32 -6.12 9.59 13.05
N ALA A 33 -6.71 9.31 11.89
CA ALA A 33 -7.59 8.17 11.71
C ALA A 33 -6.84 6.84 11.92
N LEU A 34 -5.63 6.73 11.39
CA LEU A 34 -4.79 5.55 11.56
C LEU A 34 -4.49 5.29 13.04
N ASN A 35 -4.13 6.34 13.78
CA ASN A 35 -3.85 6.24 15.20
C ASN A 35 -5.11 5.89 16.00
N HIS A 36 -6.23 6.50 15.66
CA HIS A 36 -7.51 6.26 16.34
C HIS A 36 -7.99 4.82 16.15
N LEU A 37 -7.84 4.29 14.95
CA LEU A 37 -8.24 2.91 14.63
C LEU A 37 -7.21 1.87 15.08
N LYS A 38 -6.09 2.32 15.63
CA LYS A 38 -5.02 1.45 16.15
C LYS A 38 -4.47 0.50 15.07
N PHE A 39 -4.25 1.02 13.88
CA PHE A 39 -3.64 0.26 12.80
C PHE A 39 -2.27 -0.23 13.21
N LYS A 40 -2.02 -1.53 13.12
CA LYS A 40 -0.79 -2.16 13.62
C LYS A 40 0.19 -2.56 12.52
N GLY A 41 -0.28 -2.77 11.30
CA GLY A 41 0.55 -3.25 10.21
C GLY A 41 0.61 -4.78 10.10
N ASN A 42 -0.33 -5.49 10.72
CA ASN A 42 -0.43 -6.94 10.57
C ASN A 42 -0.62 -7.30 9.10
N LEU A 43 -0.14 -8.48 8.70
CA LEU A 43 -0.24 -8.89 7.29
C LEU A 43 -1.70 -8.80 6.82
N ASN A 44 -1.88 -8.11 5.71
CA ASN A 44 -3.18 -7.87 5.07
C ASN A 44 -4.17 -7.03 5.88
N GLU A 45 -3.78 -6.49 7.02
CA GLU A 45 -4.56 -5.47 7.70
C GLU A 45 -4.62 -4.24 6.80
N LYS A 46 -5.82 -3.69 6.58
CA LYS A 46 -6.00 -2.61 5.62
C LYS A 46 -6.68 -1.41 6.25
N PHE A 47 -6.30 -0.24 5.77
CA PHE A 47 -6.91 1.03 6.13
C PHE A 47 -7.15 1.81 4.84
N ILE A 48 -8.36 2.37 4.73
CA ILE A 48 -8.76 3.14 3.55
C ILE A 48 -9.24 4.50 4.04
N TYR A 49 -8.65 5.55 3.50
CA TYR A 49 -9.07 6.92 3.78
C TYR A 49 -9.44 7.60 2.46
N LEU A 50 -10.72 7.93 2.34
CA LEU A 50 -11.26 8.60 1.15
C LEU A 50 -11.67 10.01 1.57
N GLY A 51 -10.78 10.95 1.36
CA GLY A 51 -11.04 12.35 1.71
C GLY A 51 -11.77 13.08 0.59
N PRO A 52 -12.66 14.01 0.91
CA PRO A 52 -13.42 14.73 -0.12
C PRO A 52 -12.58 15.74 -0.90
N ASN A 53 -11.49 16.24 -0.33
CA ASN A 53 -10.67 17.28 -0.93
C ASN A 53 -9.17 16.97 -0.83
N THR A 54 -8.81 15.72 -0.53
CA THR A 54 -7.42 15.30 -0.36
C THR A 54 -7.21 14.00 -1.12
N ASP A 55 -5.94 13.62 -1.26
CA ASP A 55 -5.61 12.34 -1.87
C ASP A 55 -6.19 11.20 -1.04
N ASN A 56 -6.72 10.21 -1.74
CA ASN A 56 -7.15 8.98 -1.12
C ASN A 56 -5.93 8.16 -0.70
N ILE A 57 -6.01 7.50 0.44
CA ILE A 57 -4.90 6.76 1.00
C ILE A 57 -5.34 5.34 1.31
N VAL A 58 -4.58 4.37 0.83
CA VAL A 58 -4.76 2.96 1.16
C VAL A 58 -3.48 2.48 1.84
N VAL A 59 -3.61 1.95 3.05
CA VAL A 59 -2.48 1.40 3.79
C VAL A 59 -2.75 -0.07 4.04
N VAL A 60 -1.80 -0.93 3.71
CA VAL A 60 -1.91 -2.37 3.94
C VAL A 60 -0.68 -2.84 4.71
N GLY A 61 -0.91 -3.68 5.72
CA GLY A 61 0.15 -4.24 6.54
C GLY A 61 0.92 -5.33 5.83
N LEU A 62 2.24 -5.33 6.01
CA LEU A 62 3.16 -6.35 5.50
C LEU A 62 3.42 -7.46 6.53
N GLY A 63 3.04 -7.23 7.78
CA GLY A 63 3.32 -8.16 8.85
C GLY A 63 4.62 -7.86 9.57
N HIS A 64 5.16 -8.87 10.25
CA HIS A 64 6.30 -8.70 11.14
C HIS A 64 7.58 -8.39 10.37
N LEU A 65 8.26 -7.32 10.75
CA LEU A 65 9.46 -6.83 10.05
C LEU A 65 10.56 -7.89 9.93
N ASP A 66 10.75 -8.70 10.97
CA ASP A 66 11.82 -9.69 11.01
C ASP A 66 11.57 -10.90 10.09
N HIS A 67 10.37 -11.02 9.57
CA HIS A 67 9.96 -12.18 8.76
C HIS A 67 9.53 -11.79 7.34
N LEU A 68 9.81 -10.57 6.92
CA LEU A 68 9.37 -10.11 5.60
C LEU A 68 10.07 -10.86 4.48
N THR A 69 9.27 -11.27 3.51
CA THR A 69 9.74 -11.87 2.26
C THR A 69 9.04 -11.19 1.09
N LYS A 70 9.48 -11.49 -0.13
CA LYS A 70 8.80 -11.02 -1.34
C LYS A 70 7.32 -11.38 -1.31
N ASP A 71 6.96 -12.56 -0.80
CA ASP A 71 5.57 -13.01 -0.75
C ASP A 71 4.68 -12.12 0.11
N HIS A 72 5.21 -11.52 1.17
CA HIS A 72 4.44 -10.56 1.97
C HIS A 72 4.04 -9.34 1.13
N TYR A 73 4.95 -8.88 0.28
CA TYR A 73 4.64 -7.79 -0.66
C TYR A 73 3.59 -8.21 -1.69
N VAL A 74 3.68 -9.44 -2.20
CA VAL A 74 2.68 -9.98 -3.13
C VAL A 74 1.30 -9.95 -2.47
N GLN A 75 1.20 -10.48 -1.27
CA GLN A 75 -0.08 -10.57 -0.57
C GLN A 75 -0.65 -9.19 -0.22
N ALA A 76 0.18 -8.30 0.29
CA ALA A 76 -0.26 -6.96 0.65
C ALA A 76 -0.68 -6.15 -0.58
N ALA A 77 0.07 -6.27 -1.67
CA ALA A 77 -0.26 -5.62 -2.92
C ALA A 77 -1.57 -6.17 -3.51
N TYR A 78 -1.77 -7.47 -3.44
CA TYR A 78 -3.02 -8.09 -3.85
C TYR A 78 -4.21 -7.52 -3.06
N THR A 79 -4.07 -7.41 -1.74
CA THR A 79 -5.10 -6.83 -0.88
C THR A 79 -5.39 -5.38 -1.27
N ALA A 80 -4.34 -4.59 -1.48
CA ALA A 80 -4.50 -3.19 -1.91
C ALA A 80 -5.20 -3.09 -3.26
N ALA A 81 -4.80 -3.91 -4.22
CA ALA A 81 -5.40 -3.89 -5.56
C ALA A 81 -6.88 -4.28 -5.52
N LYS A 82 -7.25 -5.24 -4.68
CA LYS A 82 -8.66 -5.60 -4.50
C LYS A 82 -9.47 -4.43 -3.95
N VAL A 83 -8.92 -3.71 -2.97
CA VAL A 83 -9.57 -2.50 -2.44
C VAL A 83 -9.77 -1.47 -3.56
N LEU A 84 -8.74 -1.24 -4.36
CA LEU A 84 -8.82 -0.27 -5.46
C LEU A 84 -9.89 -0.67 -6.48
N ASN A 85 -9.98 -1.96 -6.81
CA ASN A 85 -11.01 -2.47 -7.72
C ASN A 85 -12.41 -2.28 -7.13
N GLU A 86 -12.61 -2.57 -5.85
CA GLU A 86 -13.89 -2.40 -5.17
C GLU A 86 -14.32 -0.93 -5.13
N GLN A 87 -13.36 -0.02 -4.96
CA GLN A 87 -13.62 1.42 -4.93
C GLN A 87 -13.64 2.05 -6.33
N LYS A 88 -13.43 1.25 -7.37
CA LYS A 88 -13.41 1.70 -8.77
C LYS A 88 -12.35 2.78 -9.02
N VAL A 89 -11.21 2.64 -8.38
CA VAL A 89 -10.07 3.53 -8.58
C VAL A 89 -9.29 3.07 -9.81
N GLU A 90 -9.19 3.93 -10.81
CA GLU A 90 -8.59 3.57 -12.10
C GLU A 90 -7.08 3.72 -12.12
N SER A 91 -6.53 4.61 -11.32
CA SER A 91 -5.09 4.81 -11.24
C SER A 91 -4.67 5.13 -9.82
N THR A 92 -3.45 4.73 -9.49
CA THR A 92 -2.90 4.92 -8.16
C THR A 92 -1.39 5.11 -8.23
N SER A 93 -0.83 5.77 -7.21
CA SER A 93 0.59 5.73 -6.92
C SER A 93 0.83 4.68 -5.85
N VAL A 94 1.94 3.96 -5.94
CA VAL A 94 2.35 3.01 -4.92
C VAL A 94 3.72 3.42 -4.39
N GLN A 95 3.84 3.55 -3.08
CA GLN A 95 5.14 3.78 -2.49
C GLN A 95 5.94 2.48 -2.55
N ILE A 96 7.04 2.48 -3.30
CA ILE A 96 7.93 1.32 -3.40
C ILE A 96 9.00 1.50 -2.35
N LYS A 97 8.84 0.83 -1.21
CA LYS A 97 9.78 0.93 -0.11
C LYS A 97 10.18 -0.44 0.40
N PRO A 98 11.46 -0.82 0.24
CA PRO A 98 11.95 -2.07 0.81
C PRO A 98 12.03 -1.99 2.33
N TYR A 99 11.68 -3.08 2.98
CA TYR A 99 11.82 -3.23 4.43
C TYR A 99 12.49 -4.56 4.72
N GLY A 100 13.12 -4.64 5.89
CA GLY A 100 13.77 -5.87 6.32
C GLY A 100 14.89 -6.28 5.37
N THR A 101 14.89 -7.55 4.97
CA THR A 101 15.90 -8.10 4.06
C THR A 101 15.44 -8.15 2.60
N VAL A 102 14.23 -7.68 2.32
CA VAL A 102 13.70 -7.66 0.94
C VAL A 102 14.31 -6.47 0.22
N ASP A 103 15.01 -6.72 -0.88
CA ASP A 103 15.64 -5.66 -1.65
C ASP A 103 14.64 -4.93 -2.55
N GLU A 104 15.08 -3.84 -3.17
CA GLU A 104 14.23 -3.01 -4.01
C GLU A 104 13.64 -3.78 -5.19
N LYS A 105 14.46 -4.63 -5.84
CA LYS A 105 14.03 -5.42 -6.98
C LYS A 105 12.91 -6.39 -6.59
N ASN A 106 13.09 -7.13 -5.50
CA ASN A 106 12.09 -8.08 -5.03
C ASN A 106 10.84 -7.38 -4.50
N THR A 107 11.00 -6.21 -3.89
CA THR A 107 9.87 -5.38 -3.47
C THR A 107 9.01 -4.98 -4.68
N LEU A 108 9.63 -4.46 -5.72
CA LEU A 108 8.92 -4.05 -6.93
C LEU A 108 8.25 -5.25 -7.62
N GLN A 109 8.97 -6.36 -7.75
CA GLN A 109 8.41 -7.58 -8.35
C GLN A 109 7.21 -8.09 -7.56
N GLY A 110 7.32 -8.11 -6.23
CA GLY A 110 6.23 -8.58 -5.37
C GLY A 110 4.98 -7.73 -5.51
N ILE A 111 5.14 -6.42 -5.51
CA ILE A 111 4.02 -5.48 -5.69
C ILE A 111 3.39 -5.69 -7.06
N THR A 112 4.20 -5.82 -8.11
CA THR A 112 3.71 -6.04 -9.47
C THR A 112 2.91 -7.34 -9.56
N GLU A 113 3.43 -8.43 -9.01
CA GLU A 113 2.74 -9.72 -9.00
C GLU A 113 1.40 -9.65 -8.27
N GLY A 114 1.37 -9.00 -7.11
CA GLY A 114 0.14 -8.89 -6.32
C GLY A 114 -0.95 -8.13 -7.08
N PHE A 115 -0.59 -7.04 -7.72
CA PHE A 115 -1.53 -6.25 -8.50
C PHE A 115 -2.05 -7.03 -9.71
N LEU A 116 -1.18 -7.77 -10.40
CA LEU A 116 -1.58 -8.62 -11.53
C LEU A 116 -2.52 -9.74 -11.09
N GLN A 117 -2.26 -10.37 -9.96
CA GLN A 117 -3.13 -11.44 -9.45
C GLN A 117 -4.53 -10.93 -9.12
N ALA A 118 -4.66 -9.67 -8.72
CA ALA A 118 -5.95 -9.05 -8.45
C ALA A 118 -6.60 -8.47 -9.72
N ASP A 119 -6.00 -8.73 -10.87
CA ASP A 119 -6.47 -8.20 -12.16
C ASP A 119 -6.53 -6.67 -12.18
N TYR A 120 -5.56 -6.04 -11.51
CA TYR A 120 -5.38 -4.61 -11.55
C TYR A 120 -4.36 -4.29 -12.65
N SER A 121 -4.83 -3.79 -13.77
CA SER A 121 -4.03 -3.62 -14.98
C SER A 121 -2.93 -2.57 -14.82
N PHE A 122 -1.79 -2.84 -15.46
CA PHE A 122 -0.68 -1.89 -15.53
C PHE A 122 -0.56 -1.32 -16.93
N ASP A 123 -0.24 -0.04 -16.99
CA ASP A 123 0.35 0.56 -18.17
C ASP A 123 1.85 0.70 -17.94
N THR A 124 2.60 0.08 -18.76
CA THR A 124 4.07 0.23 -18.74
C THR A 124 4.52 1.32 -19.69
#